data_2e6e1eaeb3f0eb72e2e3fb7ca1f613e4
#
_entry.id   2e6e1eaeb3f0eb72e2e3fb7ca1f613e4
#
_cell.length_a   1.000
_cell.length_b   1.000
_cell.length_c   1.000
_cell.angle_alpha   90.00
_cell.angle_beta   90.00
_cell.angle_gamma   90.00
#
_symmetry.space_group_name_H-M   'P 1'
#
loop_
_entity.id
_entity.type
_entity.pdbx_description
1 polymer ?
#
loop_
_entity_poly.entity_id
_entity_poly.type
_entity_poly.pdbx_seq_one_letter_code
_entity_poly.pdbx_strand_id
1 'polypeptide(L)'
;LFGEHYKVLEERKKWVRIRNSLDKYEVWIDRKQHAEITEEEYKRLDSDRHATCSLELVGLATNVSTKEITPIPMGSTLPLLKDGSFELGSDHYQFDGQFIHQLSKDKNKIVENAYMYLNAPYLWGGRSPFGIDCSGFSQIIYKLNGIKLPRDAYQQAEIGITLSFVEEAEPGD
;
A
#
# COMPACT_ATOMS: atom_id res chain seq x y z
N LEU A 1 3.16 2.42 -2.92
CA LEU A 1 3.30 1.00 -3.25
C LEU A 1 2.73 0.71 -4.63
N PHE A 2 2.99 -0.51 -5.13
CA PHE A 2 2.43 -0.99 -6.39
C PHE A 2 0.89 -0.88 -6.39
N GLY A 3 0.30 -0.51 -7.53
CA GLY A 3 -1.14 -0.39 -7.73
C GLY A 3 -1.84 0.76 -6.99
N GLU A 4 -1.12 1.57 -6.22
CA GLU A 4 -1.69 2.79 -5.65
C GLU A 4 -1.86 3.85 -6.75
N HIS A 5 -3.07 4.38 -6.89
CA HIS A 5 -3.37 5.42 -7.85
C HIS A 5 -3.31 6.83 -7.21
N TYR A 6 -3.06 7.84 -8.03
CA TYR A 6 -2.81 9.21 -7.57
C TYR A 6 -3.13 10.23 -8.67
N LYS A 7 -3.22 11.50 -8.28
CA LYS A 7 -3.28 12.62 -9.21
C LYS A 7 -1.90 13.23 -9.39
N VAL A 8 -1.51 13.49 -10.63
CA VAL A 8 -0.30 14.24 -10.95
C VAL A 8 -0.58 15.72 -10.71
N LEU A 9 0.31 16.39 -9.96
CA LEU A 9 0.24 17.81 -9.63
C LEU A 9 1.28 18.61 -10.40
N GLU A 10 2.48 18.06 -10.60
CA GLU A 10 3.59 18.72 -11.28
C GLU A 10 4.51 17.65 -11.89
N GLU A 11 5.05 17.92 -13.08
CA GLU A 11 6.02 17.06 -13.72
C GLU A 11 7.35 17.77 -13.92
N ARG A 12 8.45 17.05 -13.67
CA ARG A 12 9.83 17.44 -13.97
C ARG A 12 10.55 16.36 -14.72
N LYS A 13 11.73 16.65 -15.23
CA LYS A 13 12.52 15.72 -16.08
C LYS A 13 12.65 14.30 -15.47
N LYS A 14 12.91 14.21 -14.15
CA LYS A 14 13.16 12.95 -13.44
C LYS A 14 12.12 12.64 -12.34
N TRP A 15 11.27 13.60 -12.00
CA TRP A 15 10.38 13.53 -10.85
C TRP A 15 8.96 13.89 -11.22
N VAL A 16 8.01 13.26 -10.55
CA VAL A 16 6.58 13.58 -10.66
C VAL A 16 6.06 13.87 -9.26
N ARG A 17 5.46 15.06 -9.05
CA ARG A 17 4.76 15.37 -7.81
C ARG A 17 3.34 14.84 -7.90
N ILE A 18 2.98 14.05 -6.96
CA ILE A 18 1.69 13.36 -6.92
C ILE A 18 0.93 13.68 -5.65
N ARG A 19 -0.41 13.51 -5.70
CA ARG A 19 -1.27 13.40 -4.54
C ARG A 19 -1.89 12.03 -4.51
N ASN A 20 -1.48 11.20 -3.57
CA ASN A 20 -1.95 9.82 -3.42
C ASN A 20 -3.46 9.80 -3.11
N SER A 21 -4.20 8.87 -3.70
CA SER A 21 -5.64 8.71 -3.45
C SER A 21 -5.95 8.13 -2.08
N LEU A 22 -5.06 7.29 -1.53
CA LEU A 22 -5.28 6.59 -0.27
C LEU A 22 -5.36 7.56 0.93
N ASP A 23 -4.34 8.43 1.07
CA ASP A 23 -4.10 9.27 2.24
C ASP A 23 -4.03 10.77 1.92
N LYS A 24 -4.20 11.12 0.63
CA LYS A 24 -4.07 12.49 0.09
C LYS A 24 -2.67 13.11 0.27
N TYR A 25 -1.68 12.29 0.64
CA TYR A 25 -0.31 12.74 0.84
C TYR A 25 0.31 13.22 -0.48
N GLU A 26 1.01 14.36 -0.42
CA GLU A 26 1.72 14.92 -1.56
C GLU A 26 3.21 14.60 -1.46
N VAL A 27 3.75 14.02 -2.51
CA VAL A 27 5.14 13.55 -2.54
C VAL A 27 5.70 13.59 -3.95
N TRP A 28 7.02 13.66 -4.05
CA TRP A 28 7.74 13.45 -5.29
C TRP A 28 8.11 11.96 -5.45
N ILE A 29 7.78 11.38 -6.58
CA ILE A 29 8.21 10.02 -6.96
C ILE A 29 9.15 10.08 -8.17
N ASP A 30 10.00 9.07 -8.34
CA ASP A 30 10.80 8.93 -9.55
C ASP A 30 9.88 8.67 -10.75
N ARG A 31 10.14 9.34 -11.89
CA ARG A 31 9.34 9.17 -13.11
C ARG A 31 9.29 7.71 -13.60
N LYS A 32 10.28 6.90 -13.28
CA LYS A 32 10.29 5.47 -13.62
C LYS A 32 9.24 4.66 -12.87
N GLN A 33 8.73 5.19 -11.74
CA GLN A 33 7.66 4.57 -10.95
C GLN A 33 6.27 5.04 -11.37
N HIS A 34 6.20 6.01 -12.30
CA HIS A 34 4.96 6.58 -12.80
C HIS A 34 4.47 5.84 -14.03
N ALA A 35 3.24 5.35 -13.98
CA ALA A 35 2.48 4.87 -15.14
C ALA A 35 1.21 5.72 -15.29
N GLU A 36 0.94 6.13 -16.52
CA GLU A 36 -0.27 6.89 -16.84
C GLU A 36 -1.47 5.94 -16.94
N ILE A 37 -2.58 6.38 -16.39
CA ILE A 37 -3.88 5.72 -16.53
C ILE A 37 -4.91 6.75 -17.02
N THR A 38 -5.98 6.28 -17.63
CA THR A 38 -7.06 7.14 -18.10
C THR A 38 -7.87 7.69 -16.91
N GLU A 39 -8.60 8.79 -17.14
CA GLU A 39 -9.52 9.34 -16.12
C GLU A 39 -10.62 8.33 -15.75
N GLU A 40 -11.04 7.50 -16.68
CA GLU A 40 -12.03 6.46 -16.46
C GLU A 40 -11.49 5.37 -15.55
N GLU A 41 -10.26 4.88 -15.80
CA GLU A 41 -9.57 3.92 -14.93
C GLU A 41 -9.36 4.51 -13.53
N TYR A 42 -8.92 5.78 -13.45
CA TYR A 42 -8.76 6.45 -12.15
C TYR A 42 -10.07 6.44 -11.36
N LYS A 43 -11.20 6.79 -11.99
CA LYS A 43 -12.52 6.79 -11.34
C LYS A 43 -12.95 5.39 -10.91
N ARG A 44 -12.67 4.38 -11.73
CA ARG A 44 -12.95 2.97 -11.43
C ARG A 44 -12.17 2.51 -10.20
N LEU A 45 -10.88 2.82 -10.13
CA LEU A 45 -10.02 2.49 -8.98
C LEU A 45 -10.41 3.26 -7.72
N ASP A 46 -10.73 4.54 -7.83
CA ASP A 46 -11.11 5.39 -6.68
C ASP A 46 -12.48 4.99 -6.10
N SER A 47 -13.34 4.37 -6.90
CA SER A 47 -14.64 3.83 -6.47
C SER A 47 -14.57 2.45 -5.83
N ASP A 48 -13.46 1.72 -5.99
CA ASP A 48 -13.28 0.39 -5.41
C ASP A 48 -13.07 0.49 -3.88
N ARG A 49 -14.18 0.28 -3.15
CA ARG A 49 -14.18 0.32 -1.68
C ARG A 49 -13.58 -0.93 -1.05
N HIS A 50 -13.37 -1.99 -1.83
CA HIS A 50 -12.89 -3.29 -1.40
C HIS A 50 -11.54 -3.63 -2.03
N ALA A 51 -10.70 -2.61 -2.18
CA ALA A 51 -9.38 -2.77 -2.81
C ALA A 51 -8.64 -3.99 -2.25
N THR A 52 -8.38 -4.94 -3.13
CA THR A 52 -7.60 -6.13 -2.79
C THR A 52 -6.16 -5.75 -2.49
N CYS A 53 -5.61 -6.28 -1.41
CA CYS A 53 -4.22 -6.08 -1.03
C CYS A 53 -3.43 -7.40 -1.07
N SER A 54 -2.16 -7.31 -1.47
CA SER A 54 -1.22 -8.44 -1.32
C SER A 54 -0.94 -8.67 0.17
N LEU A 55 -0.92 -9.94 0.59
CA LEU A 55 -0.77 -10.33 2.00
C LEU A 55 0.59 -10.96 2.32
N GLU A 56 1.29 -11.48 1.34
CA GLU A 56 2.65 -11.96 1.52
C GLU A 56 3.64 -10.81 1.60
N LEU A 57 4.73 -11.01 2.36
CA LEU A 57 5.78 -10.01 2.50
C LEU A 57 6.27 -9.51 1.14
N VAL A 58 6.47 -10.45 0.20
CA VAL A 58 6.73 -10.18 -1.22
C VAL A 58 6.06 -11.27 -2.06
N GLY A 59 5.01 -10.93 -2.80
CA GLY A 59 4.44 -11.77 -3.85
C GLY A 59 5.06 -11.42 -5.22
N LEU A 60 4.69 -12.17 -6.25
CA LEU A 60 5.16 -11.95 -7.62
C LEU A 60 3.98 -11.69 -8.55
N ALA A 61 4.09 -10.69 -9.41
CA ALA A 61 3.19 -10.47 -10.52
C ALA A 61 3.93 -10.66 -11.84
N THR A 62 3.41 -11.50 -12.71
CA THR A 62 3.98 -11.77 -14.05
C THR A 62 3.14 -11.07 -15.09
N ASN A 63 3.75 -10.18 -15.88
CA ASN A 63 3.13 -9.61 -17.07
C ASN A 63 2.87 -10.75 -18.08
N VAL A 64 1.62 -10.92 -18.49
CA VAL A 64 1.22 -12.06 -19.34
C VAL A 64 1.86 -11.98 -20.73
N SER A 65 2.08 -10.77 -21.25
CA SER A 65 2.64 -10.54 -22.59
C SER A 65 4.15 -10.59 -22.61
N THR A 66 4.82 -9.82 -21.74
CA THR A 66 6.29 -9.68 -21.73
C THR A 66 7.01 -10.76 -20.94
N LYS A 67 6.29 -11.47 -20.07
CA LYS A 67 6.83 -12.44 -19.09
C LYS A 67 7.74 -11.80 -18.04
N GLU A 68 7.76 -10.50 -17.94
CA GLU A 68 8.49 -9.81 -16.88
C GLU A 68 7.83 -10.06 -15.52
N ILE A 69 8.66 -10.25 -14.50
CA ILE A 69 8.25 -10.50 -13.13
C ILE A 69 8.47 -9.25 -12.29
N THR A 70 7.43 -8.80 -11.61
CA THR A 70 7.47 -7.65 -10.70
C THR A 70 7.25 -8.12 -9.27
N PRO A 71 8.17 -7.83 -8.33
CA PRO A 71 7.95 -8.06 -6.91
C PRO A 71 6.85 -7.14 -6.37
N ILE A 72 5.87 -7.73 -5.70
CA ILE A 72 4.72 -7.03 -5.12
C ILE A 72 4.83 -7.05 -3.59
N PRO A 73 5.23 -5.96 -2.96
CA PRO A 73 5.34 -5.89 -1.50
C PRO A 73 3.99 -5.99 -0.81
N MET A 74 3.99 -6.53 0.43
CA MET A 74 2.83 -6.58 1.31
C MET A 74 2.13 -5.22 1.42
N GLY A 75 0.80 -5.24 1.36
CA GLY A 75 -0.03 -4.03 1.39
C GLY A 75 -0.12 -3.29 0.06
N SER A 76 0.52 -3.78 -1.01
CA SER A 76 0.28 -3.28 -2.37
C SER A 76 -1.17 -3.51 -2.78
N THR A 77 -1.71 -2.58 -3.55
CA THR A 77 -3.05 -2.73 -4.12
C THR A 77 -2.97 -3.57 -5.39
N LEU A 78 -3.85 -4.58 -5.50
CA LEU A 78 -4.02 -5.38 -6.70
C LEU A 78 -5.31 -4.91 -7.38
N PRO A 79 -5.21 -4.07 -8.42
CA PRO A 79 -6.37 -3.38 -8.98
C PRO A 79 -7.39 -4.35 -9.54
N LEU A 80 -8.61 -4.35 -8.97
CA LEU A 80 -9.74 -5.16 -9.46
C LEU A 80 -9.40 -6.65 -9.68
N LEU A 81 -8.53 -7.21 -8.82
CA LEU A 81 -8.04 -8.58 -8.92
C LEU A 81 -9.23 -9.57 -9.02
N LYS A 82 -9.20 -10.41 -10.04
CA LYS A 82 -10.16 -11.48 -10.26
C LYS A 82 -9.42 -12.75 -10.71
N ASP A 83 -9.72 -13.87 -10.06
CA ASP A 83 -9.15 -15.18 -10.38
C ASP A 83 -7.60 -15.17 -10.47
N GLY A 84 -6.95 -14.39 -9.58
CA GLY A 84 -5.49 -14.22 -9.55
C GLY A 84 -4.92 -13.30 -10.63
N SER A 85 -5.76 -12.67 -11.46
CA SER A 85 -5.32 -11.77 -12.54
C SER A 85 -5.82 -10.36 -12.30
N PHE A 86 -5.05 -9.36 -12.74
CA PHE A 86 -5.45 -7.95 -12.73
C PHE A 86 -4.89 -7.20 -13.94
N GLU A 87 -5.45 -6.02 -14.20
CA GLU A 87 -5.03 -5.12 -15.24
C GLU A 87 -4.44 -3.83 -14.65
N LEU A 88 -3.39 -3.31 -15.27
CA LEU A 88 -2.84 -2.00 -14.95
C LEU A 88 -2.47 -1.29 -16.26
N GLY A 89 -3.23 -0.26 -16.62
CA GLY A 89 -3.17 0.34 -17.95
C GLY A 89 -3.55 -0.69 -19.02
N SER A 90 -2.68 -0.88 -20.02
CA SER A 90 -2.84 -1.88 -21.10
C SER A 90 -2.30 -3.27 -20.73
N ASP A 91 -1.65 -3.41 -19.61
CA ASP A 91 -0.93 -4.63 -19.23
C ASP A 91 -1.80 -5.56 -18.37
N HIS A 92 -1.70 -6.85 -18.66
CA HIS A 92 -2.35 -7.92 -17.92
C HIS A 92 -1.32 -8.64 -17.06
N TYR A 93 -1.66 -8.85 -15.79
CA TYR A 93 -0.79 -9.51 -14.82
C TYR A 93 -1.45 -10.73 -14.21
N GLN A 94 -0.65 -11.78 -14.03
CA GLN A 94 -0.98 -12.92 -13.19
C GLN A 94 -0.23 -12.75 -11.87
N PHE A 95 -0.95 -12.73 -10.76
CA PHE A 95 -0.38 -12.64 -9.41
C PHE A 95 -0.26 -14.03 -8.80
N ASP A 96 0.96 -14.34 -8.39
CA ASP A 96 1.28 -15.56 -7.63
C ASP A 96 1.61 -15.12 -6.20
N GLY A 97 0.64 -15.24 -5.32
CA GLY A 97 0.75 -14.85 -3.92
C GLY A 97 -0.60 -14.81 -3.23
N GLN A 98 -0.55 -14.68 -1.90
CA GLN A 98 -1.75 -14.52 -1.08
C GLN A 98 -2.25 -13.07 -1.15
N PHE A 99 -3.57 -12.92 -1.11
CA PHE A 99 -4.21 -11.62 -1.12
C PHE A 99 -5.46 -11.61 -0.23
N ILE A 100 -5.91 -10.43 0.12
CA ILE A 100 -7.10 -10.22 0.94
C ILE A 100 -8.05 -9.25 0.25
N HIS A 101 -9.31 -9.69 0.03
CA HIS A 101 -10.38 -8.88 -0.54
C HIS A 101 -11.21 -8.14 0.52
N GLN A 102 -11.44 -8.80 1.65
CA GLN A 102 -12.21 -8.25 2.76
C GLN A 102 -11.27 -7.94 3.90
N LEU A 103 -11.08 -6.65 4.14
CA LEU A 103 -10.26 -6.16 5.21
C LEU A 103 -11.03 -6.34 6.53
N SER A 104 -10.47 -7.12 7.45
CA SER A 104 -11.04 -7.38 8.77
C SER A 104 -10.48 -6.37 9.77
N LYS A 105 -11.33 -5.84 10.66
CA LYS A 105 -10.91 -5.01 11.80
C LYS A 105 -10.48 -5.86 13.00
N ASP A 106 -10.00 -7.06 12.78
CA ASP A 106 -9.52 -7.95 13.82
C ASP A 106 -8.16 -7.47 14.35
N LYS A 107 -8.11 -7.06 15.60
CA LYS A 107 -6.90 -6.57 16.28
C LYS A 107 -5.77 -7.62 16.28
N ASN A 108 -6.10 -8.92 16.36
CA ASN A 108 -5.09 -9.98 16.33
C ASN A 108 -4.40 -10.05 14.95
N LYS A 109 -5.13 -9.78 13.86
CA LYS A 109 -4.56 -9.71 12.52
C LYS A 109 -3.59 -8.54 12.35
N ILE A 110 -3.82 -7.44 13.06
CA ILE A 110 -2.87 -6.31 13.11
C ILE A 110 -1.51 -6.81 13.63
N VAL A 111 -1.52 -7.53 14.74
CA VAL A 111 -0.30 -8.06 15.36
C VAL A 111 0.38 -9.11 14.47
N GLU A 112 -0.39 -10.07 13.92
CA GLU A 112 0.14 -11.08 13.00
C GLU A 112 0.84 -10.44 11.78
N ASN A 113 0.19 -9.46 11.14
CA ASN A 113 0.75 -8.75 10.00
C ASN A 113 1.99 -7.93 10.39
N ALA A 114 2.02 -7.36 11.59
CA ALA A 114 3.17 -6.62 12.10
C ALA A 114 4.42 -7.52 12.24
N TYR A 115 4.26 -8.75 12.72
CA TYR A 115 5.37 -9.71 12.83
C TYR A 115 5.99 -10.07 11.48
N MET A 116 5.26 -9.98 10.37
CA MET A 116 5.84 -10.21 9.03
C MET A 116 6.95 -9.21 8.68
N TYR A 117 6.92 -8.01 9.26
CA TYR A 117 7.95 -6.98 9.06
C TYR A 117 9.10 -7.04 10.05
N LEU A 118 9.16 -8.06 10.92
CA LEU A 118 10.26 -8.21 11.87
C LEU A 118 11.61 -8.27 11.12
N ASN A 119 12.56 -7.46 11.57
CA ASN A 119 13.88 -7.28 10.96
C ASN A 119 13.90 -6.58 9.59
N ALA A 120 12.79 -6.01 9.11
CA ALA A 120 12.84 -5.13 7.95
C ALA A 120 13.76 -3.93 8.21
N PRO A 121 14.63 -3.53 7.26
CA PRO A 121 15.56 -2.43 7.47
C PRO A 121 14.81 -1.09 7.57
N TYR A 122 15.32 -0.19 8.41
CA TYR A 122 14.78 1.16 8.49
C TYR A 122 15.18 1.98 7.25
N LEU A 123 14.20 2.63 6.64
CA LEU A 123 14.43 3.59 5.56
C LEU A 123 13.43 4.76 5.71
N TRP A 124 13.93 5.97 5.89
CA TRP A 124 13.09 7.17 5.93
C TRP A 124 12.25 7.31 4.65
N GLY A 125 10.94 7.47 4.79
CA GLY A 125 9.99 7.51 3.68
C GLY A 125 9.60 6.13 3.13
N GLY A 126 10.21 5.04 3.62
CA GLY A 126 9.96 3.69 3.18
C GLY A 126 8.60 3.15 3.62
N ARG A 127 8.02 2.29 2.77
CA ARG A 127 6.71 1.63 3.00
C ARG A 127 6.72 0.17 2.52
N SER A 128 7.88 -0.47 2.51
CA SER A 128 8.01 -1.84 2.00
C SER A 128 8.94 -2.68 2.89
N PRO A 129 8.94 -4.01 2.78
CA PRO A 129 9.85 -4.85 3.54
C PRO A 129 11.34 -4.63 3.17
N PHE A 130 11.61 -3.97 2.06
CA PHE A 130 12.98 -3.59 1.64
C PHE A 130 13.47 -2.31 2.31
N GLY A 131 12.61 -1.59 2.99
CA GLY A 131 12.88 -0.40 3.76
C GLY A 131 11.58 0.25 4.22
N ILE A 132 11.46 0.48 5.54
CA ILE A 132 10.23 1.00 6.14
C ILE A 132 10.57 1.96 7.28
N ASP A 133 9.79 3.05 7.42
CA ASP A 133 9.85 3.91 8.60
C ASP A 133 8.70 3.63 9.58
N CYS A 134 8.72 4.26 10.74
CA CYS A 134 7.76 4.02 11.82
C CYS A 134 6.30 4.23 11.37
N SER A 135 6.01 5.37 10.74
CA SER A 135 4.64 5.68 10.29
C SER A 135 4.23 4.92 9.04
N GLY A 136 5.17 4.58 8.16
CA GLY A 136 4.94 3.68 7.03
C GLY A 136 4.60 2.27 7.48
N PHE A 137 5.26 1.76 8.50
CA PHE A 137 4.94 0.49 9.14
C PHE A 137 3.50 0.48 9.67
N SER A 138 3.15 1.42 10.56
CA SER A 138 1.80 1.54 11.08
C SER A 138 0.78 1.66 9.94
N GLN A 139 1.04 2.53 8.95
CA GLN A 139 0.12 2.76 7.82
C GLN A 139 -0.17 1.49 7.02
N ILE A 140 0.84 0.65 6.74
CA ILE A 140 0.66 -0.59 5.98
C ILE A 140 -0.11 -1.63 6.80
N ILE A 141 0.26 -1.82 8.06
CA ILE A 141 -0.39 -2.80 8.92
C ILE A 141 -1.87 -2.46 9.11
N TYR A 142 -2.18 -1.20 9.38
CA TYR A 142 -3.57 -0.77 9.51
C TYR A 142 -4.34 -0.79 8.17
N LYS A 143 -3.68 -0.49 7.04
CA LYS A 143 -4.27 -0.63 5.71
C LYS A 143 -4.76 -2.06 5.45
N LEU A 144 -3.96 -3.07 5.80
CA LEU A 144 -4.33 -4.49 5.68
C LEU A 144 -5.53 -4.88 6.54
N ASN A 145 -5.85 -4.08 7.54
CA ASN A 145 -7.02 -4.25 8.41
C ASN A 145 -8.16 -3.26 8.10
N GLY A 146 -8.13 -2.64 6.92
CA GLY A 146 -9.20 -1.74 6.46
C GLY A 146 -9.25 -0.38 7.13
N ILE A 147 -8.20 -0.02 7.85
CA ILE A 147 -8.09 1.25 8.55
C ILE A 147 -7.08 2.14 7.81
N LYS A 148 -7.53 3.32 7.40
CA LYS A 148 -6.67 4.30 6.72
C LYS A 148 -6.02 5.20 7.76
N LEU A 149 -4.69 5.22 7.77
CA LEU A 149 -3.90 6.17 8.56
C LEU A 149 -3.26 7.22 7.64
N PRO A 150 -3.05 8.46 8.11
CA PRO A 150 -2.24 9.43 7.40
C PRO A 150 -0.77 8.96 7.32
N ARG A 151 0.02 9.62 6.46
CA ARG A 151 1.40 9.20 6.21
C ARG A 151 2.36 9.56 7.33
N ASP A 152 2.24 10.74 7.90
CA ASP A 152 3.19 11.25 8.86
C ASP A 152 2.87 10.85 10.30
N ALA A 153 3.91 10.52 11.08
CA ALA A 153 3.77 10.03 12.45
C ALA A 153 3.03 11.00 13.38
N TYR A 154 3.26 12.33 13.23
CA TYR A 154 2.56 13.33 14.04
C TYR A 154 1.05 13.35 13.75
N GLN A 155 0.64 13.15 12.49
CA GLN A 155 -0.77 13.05 12.11
C GLN A 155 -1.41 11.76 12.63
N GLN A 156 -0.66 10.67 12.67
CA GLN A 156 -1.13 9.41 13.26
C GLN A 156 -1.34 9.54 14.77
N ALA A 157 -0.43 10.24 15.45
CA ALA A 157 -0.55 10.50 16.88
C ALA A 157 -1.78 11.35 17.26
N GLU A 158 -2.23 12.25 16.38
CA GLU A 158 -3.43 13.07 16.58
C GLU A 158 -4.75 12.27 16.51
N ILE A 159 -4.73 11.08 15.88
CA ILE A 159 -5.93 10.23 15.74
C ILE A 159 -6.11 9.32 16.95
N GLY A 160 -5.02 8.96 17.62
CA GLY A 160 -5.01 8.05 18.75
C GLY A 160 -5.35 8.72 20.07
N ILE A 161 -5.50 7.89 21.09
CA ILE A 161 -5.64 8.31 22.49
C ILE A 161 -4.32 8.00 23.19
N THR A 162 -3.76 8.98 23.89
CA THR A 162 -2.53 8.77 24.66
C THR A 162 -2.81 7.88 25.87
N LEU A 163 -2.10 6.76 25.96
CA LEU A 163 -2.10 5.90 27.15
C LEU A 163 -1.14 6.47 28.20
N SER A 164 -1.48 6.35 29.48
CA SER A 164 -0.62 6.78 30.58
C SER A 164 0.48 5.75 30.86
N PHE A 165 0.16 4.48 30.69
CA PHE A 165 1.06 3.37 30.98
C PHE A 165 1.04 2.35 29.82
N VAL A 166 2.20 1.74 29.52
CA VAL A 166 2.32 0.75 28.45
C VAL A 166 1.52 -0.53 28.75
N GLU A 167 1.28 -0.82 30.04
CA GLU A 167 0.47 -1.96 30.49
C GLU A 167 -1.02 -1.84 30.12
N GLU A 168 -1.47 -0.65 29.75
CA GLU A 168 -2.84 -0.39 29.28
C GLU A 168 -2.99 -0.71 27.78
N ALA A 169 -1.86 -0.90 27.08
CA ALA A 169 -1.89 -1.15 25.65
C ALA A 169 -2.46 -2.52 25.30
N GLU A 170 -3.31 -2.56 24.30
CA GLU A 170 -3.92 -3.76 23.76
C GLU A 170 -3.44 -4.02 22.33
N PRO A 171 -3.61 -5.25 21.79
CA PRO A 171 -3.35 -5.51 20.39
C PRO A 171 -4.07 -4.48 19.49
N GLY A 172 -3.29 -3.79 18.66
CA GLY A 172 -3.81 -2.78 17.74
C GLY A 172 -3.85 -1.35 18.30
N ASP A 173 -3.12 -1.07 19.39
CA ASP A 173 -2.89 0.28 19.89
C ASP A 173 -1.55 0.85 19.37
#